data_36c4b2c819196c744fdc35629c56afa8
#
_entry.id   36c4b2c819196c744fdc35629c56afa8
#
_cell.length_a   1.000
_cell.length_b   1.000
_cell.length_c   1.000
_cell.angle_alpha   90.00
_cell.angle_beta   90.00
_cell.angle_gamma   90.00
#
_symmetry.space_group_name_H-M   'P 1'
#
loop_
_entity.id
_entity.type
_entity.pdbx_description
1 polymer ?
#
loop_
_entity_poly.entity_id
_entity_poly.type
_entity_poly.pdbx_seq_one_letter_code
_entity_poly.pdbx_strand_id
1 'polypeptide(L)'
;PFIPVFLLIVFKVPIIMGFLIGGFYALFVCGKLKNFRTACRTFNKDFFDGVVDTAPLVGFLLMVPMFNKAAELCIPYFNALLGNVIPHSTLFITIIFCALAPLGLFRGPFTLYGCGAATLGILKGIGFSTAFLAPLMIASTTVMNVSCCITQSWIVWGISYAKVSTRDFLKMSVVCGWIICVILQIVTFVMFG
;
A
#
# COMPACT_ATOMS: atom_id res chain seq x y z
N PRO A 1 -10.75 6.47 -19.37
CA PRO A 1 -10.25 5.62 -18.24
C PRO A 1 -10.46 4.13 -18.49
N PHE A 2 -11.55 3.72 -19.18
CA PHE A 2 -11.90 2.31 -19.35
C PHE A 2 -11.12 1.59 -20.46
N ILE A 3 -10.49 2.31 -21.39
CA ILE A 3 -9.77 1.73 -22.53
C ILE A 3 -8.65 0.76 -22.09
N PRO A 4 -7.76 1.09 -21.15
CA PRO A 4 -6.73 0.17 -20.71
C PRO A 4 -7.30 -1.13 -20.11
N VAL A 5 -8.37 -1.01 -19.33
CA VAL A 5 -9.04 -2.16 -18.68
C VAL A 5 -9.69 -3.06 -19.72
N PHE A 6 -10.38 -2.48 -20.70
CA PHE A 6 -11.00 -3.21 -21.80
C PHE A 6 -9.96 -3.96 -22.64
N LEU A 7 -8.86 -3.30 -23.00
CA LEU A 7 -7.77 -3.91 -23.75
C LEU A 7 -7.08 -5.05 -22.98
N LEU A 8 -6.93 -4.90 -21.67
CA LEU A 8 -6.37 -5.96 -20.82
C LEU A 8 -7.28 -7.20 -20.78
N ILE A 9 -8.60 -6.99 -20.58
CA ILE A 9 -9.55 -8.10 -20.40
C ILE A 9 -9.81 -8.83 -21.72
N VAL A 10 -10.07 -8.07 -22.81
CA VAL A 10 -10.50 -8.65 -24.08
C VAL A 10 -9.30 -9.14 -24.90
N PHE A 11 -8.27 -8.33 -25.00
CA PHE A 11 -7.12 -8.59 -25.90
C PHE A 11 -5.86 -9.08 -25.15
N LYS A 12 -5.91 -9.20 -23.82
CA LYS A 12 -4.75 -9.58 -22.97
C LYS A 12 -3.49 -8.73 -23.23
N VAL A 13 -3.70 -7.47 -23.65
CA VAL A 13 -2.62 -6.52 -23.91
C VAL A 13 -2.00 -6.12 -22.58
N PRO A 14 -0.65 -6.05 -22.46
CA PRO A 14 0.02 -5.58 -21.26
C PRO A 14 -0.53 -4.22 -20.82
N ILE A 15 -0.73 -4.04 -19.51
CA ILE A 15 -1.39 -2.85 -18.94
C ILE A 15 -0.70 -1.54 -19.35
N ILE A 16 0.64 -1.55 -19.48
CA ILE A 16 1.45 -0.42 -19.92
C ILE A 16 1.06 0.02 -21.33
N MET A 17 0.92 -0.95 -22.26
CA MET A 17 0.48 -0.67 -23.64
C MET A 17 -0.96 -0.14 -23.66
N GLY A 18 -1.83 -0.68 -22.81
CA GLY A 18 -3.19 -0.17 -22.64
C GLY A 18 -3.24 1.30 -22.23
N PHE A 19 -2.36 1.70 -21.29
CA PHE A 19 -2.25 3.11 -20.88
C PHE A 19 -1.69 4.00 -21.98
N LEU A 20 -0.70 3.55 -22.74
CA LEU A 20 -0.17 4.30 -23.88
C LEU A 20 -1.26 4.53 -24.95
N ILE A 21 -1.98 3.49 -25.33
CA ILE A 21 -3.10 3.59 -26.28
C ILE A 21 -4.19 4.53 -25.76
N GLY A 22 -4.54 4.40 -24.47
CA GLY A 22 -5.50 5.28 -23.81
C GLY A 22 -5.06 6.75 -23.78
N GLY A 23 -3.77 7.01 -23.57
CA GLY A 23 -3.16 8.35 -23.63
C GLY A 23 -3.23 8.96 -25.03
N PHE A 24 -2.88 8.20 -26.06
CA PHE A 24 -3.03 8.65 -27.45
C PHE A 24 -4.49 8.94 -27.82
N TYR A 25 -5.42 8.08 -27.40
CA TYR A 25 -6.85 8.32 -27.59
C TYR A 25 -7.31 9.60 -26.89
N ALA A 26 -6.85 9.85 -25.67
CA ALA A 26 -7.17 11.08 -24.95
C ALA A 26 -6.66 12.33 -25.67
N LEU A 27 -5.43 12.31 -26.19
CA LEU A 27 -4.87 13.40 -26.98
C LEU A 27 -5.68 13.66 -28.27
N PHE A 28 -6.18 12.59 -28.89
CA PHE A 28 -7.05 12.68 -30.06
C PHE A 28 -8.38 13.35 -29.72
N VAL A 29 -9.08 12.86 -28.70
CA VAL A 29 -10.39 13.39 -28.27
C VAL A 29 -10.29 14.84 -27.77
N CYS A 30 -9.19 15.20 -27.08
CA CYS A 30 -8.95 16.57 -26.65
C CYS A 30 -8.55 17.52 -27.79
N GLY A 31 -8.50 17.06 -29.03
CA GLY A 31 -8.19 17.87 -30.21
C GLY A 31 -6.75 18.41 -30.27
N LYS A 32 -5.88 17.92 -29.38
CA LYS A 32 -4.47 18.35 -29.30
C LYS A 32 -3.61 17.76 -30.43
N LEU A 33 -4.13 16.76 -31.17
CA LEU A 33 -3.46 16.16 -32.33
C LEU A 33 -3.54 16.98 -33.63
N LYS A 34 -4.29 18.11 -33.64
CA LYS A 34 -4.39 18.97 -34.84
C LYS A 34 -3.03 19.48 -35.34
N ASN A 35 -2.08 19.73 -34.41
CA ASN A 35 -0.72 20.08 -34.73
C ASN A 35 0.23 19.06 -34.12
N PHE A 36 0.82 18.20 -34.95
CA PHE A 36 1.72 17.13 -34.49
C PHE A 36 2.87 17.64 -33.61
N ARG A 37 3.45 18.79 -33.95
CA ARG A 37 4.52 19.42 -33.16
C ARG A 37 4.05 19.83 -31.76
N THR A 38 2.83 20.34 -31.65
CA THR A 38 2.24 20.73 -30.35
C THR A 38 1.87 19.48 -29.54
N ALA A 39 1.35 18.45 -30.19
CA ALA A 39 1.04 17.17 -29.55
C ALA A 39 2.29 16.52 -28.94
N CYS A 40 3.38 16.42 -29.72
CA CYS A 40 4.65 15.89 -29.22
C CYS A 40 5.23 16.72 -28.07
N ARG A 41 5.15 18.05 -28.15
CA ARG A 41 5.63 18.93 -27.07
C ARG A 41 4.81 18.76 -25.79
N THR A 42 3.48 18.68 -25.90
CA THR A 42 2.58 18.45 -24.76
C THR A 42 2.83 17.08 -24.15
N PHE A 43 2.89 16.03 -24.97
CA PHE A 43 3.15 14.67 -24.49
C PHE A 43 4.50 14.58 -23.78
N ASN A 44 5.55 15.16 -24.35
CA ASN A 44 6.87 15.15 -23.74
C ASN A 44 6.88 15.88 -22.40
N LYS A 45 6.24 17.07 -22.33
CA LYS A 45 6.12 17.82 -21.08
C LYS A 45 5.34 17.03 -20.03
N ASP A 46 4.15 16.56 -20.36
CA ASP A 46 3.28 15.84 -19.43
C ASP A 46 3.93 14.51 -18.96
N PHE A 47 4.73 13.89 -19.84
CA PHE A 47 5.50 12.69 -19.50
C PHE A 47 6.61 13.00 -18.49
N PHE A 48 7.41 14.04 -18.72
CA PHE A 48 8.48 14.41 -17.79
C PHE A 48 7.93 14.92 -16.47
N ASP A 49 6.88 15.72 -16.49
CA ASP A 49 6.21 16.20 -15.27
C ASP A 49 5.68 14.99 -14.47
N GLY A 50 5.06 14.02 -15.12
CA GLY A 50 4.60 12.78 -14.48
C GLY A 50 5.74 11.93 -13.91
N VAL A 51 6.89 11.84 -14.58
CA VAL A 51 8.09 11.16 -14.05
C VAL A 51 8.61 11.86 -12.80
N VAL A 52 8.71 13.19 -12.82
CA VAL A 52 9.18 13.98 -11.67
C VAL A 52 8.23 13.80 -10.48
N ASP A 53 6.92 13.87 -10.70
CA ASP A 53 5.90 13.71 -9.65
C ASP A 53 5.92 12.31 -9.03
N THR A 54 6.20 11.27 -9.83
CA THR A 54 6.21 9.87 -9.35
C THR A 54 7.57 9.40 -8.85
N ALA A 55 8.66 10.07 -9.19
CA ALA A 55 10.02 9.66 -8.82
C ALA A 55 10.22 9.41 -7.31
N PRO A 56 9.71 10.25 -6.39
CA PRO A 56 9.85 9.99 -4.95
C PRO A 56 9.13 8.70 -4.53
N LEU A 57 7.96 8.42 -5.11
CA LEU A 57 7.20 7.19 -4.85
C LEU A 57 7.94 5.96 -5.38
N VAL A 58 8.50 6.04 -6.59
CA VAL A 58 9.30 4.96 -7.19
C VAL A 58 10.54 4.68 -6.33
N GLY A 59 11.26 5.73 -5.93
CA GLY A 59 12.42 5.60 -5.04
C GLY A 59 12.05 4.91 -3.73
N PHE A 60 10.95 5.31 -3.09
CA PHE A 60 10.45 4.67 -1.89
C PHE A 60 10.07 3.20 -2.12
N LEU A 61 9.37 2.88 -3.22
CA LEU A 61 8.97 1.52 -3.55
C LEU A 61 10.17 0.60 -3.85
N LEU A 62 11.29 1.13 -4.32
CA LEU A 62 12.53 0.39 -4.50
C LEU A 62 13.24 0.14 -3.16
N MET A 63 13.20 1.10 -2.24
CA MET A 63 13.83 0.95 -0.92
C MET A 63 13.13 -0.07 -0.03
N VAL A 64 11.80 -0.20 -0.12
CA VAL A 64 11.04 -1.16 0.71
C VAL A 64 11.45 -2.61 0.50
N PRO A 65 11.56 -3.15 -0.74
CA PRO A 65 12.06 -4.50 -0.96
C PRO A 65 13.51 -4.70 -0.50
N MET A 66 14.36 -3.70 -0.67
CA MET A 66 15.75 -3.76 -0.17
C MET A 66 15.78 -3.88 1.35
N PHE A 67 14.98 -3.05 2.06
CA PHE A 67 14.82 -3.13 3.51
C PHE A 67 14.28 -4.50 3.93
N ASN A 68 13.21 -5.00 3.29
CA ASN A 68 12.63 -6.30 3.60
C ASN A 68 13.66 -7.42 3.39
N LYS A 69 14.47 -7.36 2.32
CA LYS A 69 15.51 -8.34 2.07
C LYS A 69 16.63 -8.31 3.12
N ALA A 70 17.05 -7.13 3.52
CA ALA A 70 17.99 -6.97 4.62
C ALA A 70 17.43 -7.51 5.94
N ALA A 71 16.15 -7.22 6.23
CA ALA A 71 15.46 -7.71 7.42
C ALA A 71 15.33 -9.25 7.42
N GLU A 72 15.06 -9.87 6.26
CA GLU A 72 15.04 -11.34 6.13
C GLU A 72 16.37 -11.97 6.55
N LEU A 73 17.51 -11.38 6.21
CA LEU A 73 18.82 -11.85 6.62
C LEU A 73 19.04 -11.76 8.14
N CYS A 74 18.34 -10.83 8.80
CA CYS A 74 18.42 -10.66 10.25
C CYS A 74 17.43 -11.54 11.03
N ILE A 75 16.48 -12.23 10.36
CA ILE A 75 15.47 -13.09 11.02
C ILE A 75 16.07 -14.09 12.01
N PRO A 76 17.17 -14.84 11.68
CA PRO A 76 17.76 -15.78 12.63
C PRO A 76 18.20 -15.13 13.94
N TYR A 77 18.76 -13.91 13.85
CA TYR A 77 19.19 -13.15 15.03
C TYR A 77 18.01 -12.64 15.84
N PHE A 78 16.96 -12.15 15.19
CA PHE A 78 15.73 -11.74 15.83
C PHE A 78 15.01 -12.91 16.51
N ASN A 79 14.98 -14.07 15.88
CA ASN A 79 14.38 -15.27 16.48
C ASN A 79 15.16 -15.74 17.71
N ALA A 80 16.49 -15.66 17.72
CA ALA A 80 17.30 -15.99 18.87
C ALA A 80 17.05 -15.04 20.06
N LEU A 81 16.79 -13.74 19.77
CA LEU A 81 16.53 -12.73 20.80
C LEU A 81 15.07 -12.72 21.27
N LEU A 82 14.11 -12.80 20.33
CA LEU A 82 12.69 -12.59 20.58
C LEU A 82 11.92 -13.90 20.77
N GLY A 83 12.43 -15.03 20.31
CA GLY A 83 11.74 -16.32 20.39
C GLY A 83 11.45 -16.75 21.82
N ASN A 84 12.27 -16.34 22.79
CA ASN A 84 12.05 -16.60 24.22
C ASN A 84 11.20 -15.52 24.92
N VAL A 85 11.01 -14.36 24.28
CA VAL A 85 10.31 -13.20 24.87
C VAL A 85 8.85 -13.12 24.40
N ILE A 86 8.61 -13.50 23.14
CA ILE A 86 7.27 -13.46 22.55
C ILE A 86 6.54 -14.75 22.88
N PRO A 87 5.43 -14.69 23.63
CA PRO A 87 4.60 -15.86 23.87
C PRO A 87 4.03 -16.43 22.56
N HIS A 88 4.06 -17.74 22.40
CA HIS A 88 3.48 -18.43 21.24
C HIS A 88 1.94 -18.43 21.23
N SER A 89 1.32 -17.43 21.85
CA SER A 89 -0.14 -17.29 21.92
C SER A 89 -0.64 -16.39 20.81
N THR A 90 -1.55 -16.92 19.97
CA THR A 90 -2.24 -16.17 18.91
C THR A 90 -3.02 -14.99 19.48
N LEU A 91 -3.62 -15.16 20.68
CA LEU A 91 -4.33 -14.11 21.39
C LEU A 91 -3.41 -12.93 21.74
N PHE A 92 -2.21 -13.21 22.24
CA PHE A 92 -1.24 -12.18 22.59
C PHE A 92 -0.81 -11.35 21.37
N ILE A 93 -0.52 -12.00 20.24
CA ILE A 93 -0.19 -11.34 18.99
C ILE A 93 -1.37 -10.50 18.49
N THR A 94 -2.58 -11.01 18.56
CA THR A 94 -3.78 -10.25 18.18
C THR A 94 -3.94 -8.98 19.02
N ILE A 95 -3.74 -9.07 20.34
CA ILE A 95 -3.81 -7.89 21.23
C ILE A 95 -2.75 -6.86 20.84
N ILE A 96 -1.52 -7.28 20.55
CA ILE A 96 -0.45 -6.38 20.10
C ILE A 96 -0.86 -5.70 18.78
N PHE A 97 -1.37 -6.45 17.82
CA PHE A 97 -1.80 -5.88 16.54
C PHE A 97 -2.98 -4.92 16.71
N CYS A 98 -3.93 -5.24 17.58
CA CYS A 98 -5.04 -4.33 17.91
C CYS A 98 -4.54 -3.02 18.57
N ALA A 99 -3.65 -3.13 19.55
CA ALA A 99 -3.14 -1.97 20.28
C ALA A 99 -2.27 -1.07 19.38
N LEU A 100 -1.43 -1.69 18.54
CA LEU A 100 -0.45 -1.02 17.69
C LEU A 100 -0.90 -0.87 16.22
N ALA A 101 -2.19 -1.09 15.92
CA ALA A 101 -2.72 -0.97 14.57
C ALA A 101 -2.36 0.36 13.85
N PRO A 102 -2.30 1.54 14.55
CA PRO A 102 -1.84 2.78 13.92
C PRO A 102 -0.42 2.74 13.33
N LEU A 103 0.44 1.82 13.77
CA LEU A 103 1.75 1.61 13.14
C LEU A 103 1.67 1.01 11.73
N GLY A 104 0.48 0.63 11.28
CA GLY A 104 0.20 0.31 9.88
C GLY A 104 0.18 1.52 8.95
N LEU A 105 0.11 2.75 9.48
CA LEU A 105 0.22 3.98 8.70
C LEU A 105 1.62 4.10 8.07
N PHE A 106 1.72 4.90 7.01
CA PHE A 106 2.97 5.22 6.33
C PHE A 106 3.78 3.99 5.88
N ARG A 107 3.09 2.89 5.53
CA ARG A 107 3.71 1.61 5.15
C ARG A 107 4.58 1.01 6.26
N GLY A 108 4.13 1.15 7.49
CA GLY A 108 4.81 0.71 8.69
C GLY A 108 4.88 -0.82 8.85
N PRO A 109 5.35 -1.29 10.03
CA PRO A 109 5.67 -2.71 10.26
C PRO A 109 4.45 -3.63 10.25
N PHE A 110 3.24 -3.13 10.37
CA PHE A 110 2.01 -3.94 10.31
C PHE A 110 1.32 -3.91 8.93
N THR A 111 1.99 -3.40 7.91
CA THR A 111 1.46 -3.29 6.55
C THR A 111 2.22 -4.21 5.59
N LEU A 112 1.55 -5.17 4.96
CA LEU A 112 2.17 -6.11 4.02
C LEU A 112 2.88 -5.42 2.84
N TYR A 113 2.33 -4.30 2.37
CA TYR A 113 2.93 -3.51 1.28
C TYR A 113 3.96 -2.48 1.76
N GLY A 114 4.56 -2.72 2.92
CA GLY A 114 5.58 -1.89 3.53
C GLY A 114 6.62 -2.74 4.26
N CYS A 115 7.03 -2.28 5.43
CA CYS A 115 7.99 -3.01 6.28
C CYS A 115 7.39 -4.28 6.93
N GLY A 116 6.09 -4.52 6.80
CA GLY A 116 5.40 -5.65 7.41
C GLY A 116 5.77 -7.01 6.82
N ALA A 117 6.36 -7.06 5.62
CA ALA A 117 6.91 -8.30 5.10
C ALA A 117 8.01 -8.86 6.02
N ALA A 118 8.85 -7.98 6.59
CA ALA A 118 9.84 -8.36 7.59
C ALA A 118 9.18 -8.86 8.89
N THR A 119 8.15 -8.15 9.37
CA THR A 119 7.37 -8.56 10.55
C THR A 119 6.73 -9.94 10.35
N LEU A 120 6.14 -10.17 9.17
CA LEU A 120 5.57 -11.47 8.81
C LEU A 120 6.65 -12.57 8.84
N GLY A 121 7.83 -12.29 8.28
CA GLY A 121 8.96 -13.22 8.26
C GLY A 121 9.44 -13.57 9.67
N ILE A 122 9.57 -12.59 10.55
CA ILE A 122 9.98 -12.78 11.95
C ILE A 122 8.94 -13.63 12.70
N LEU A 123 7.67 -13.27 12.64
CA LEU A 123 6.60 -13.99 13.35
C LEU A 123 6.43 -15.43 12.82
N LYS A 124 6.59 -15.64 11.50
CA LYS A 124 6.62 -16.97 10.90
C LYS A 124 7.83 -17.79 11.40
N GLY A 125 9.00 -17.15 11.53
CA GLY A 125 10.20 -17.79 12.06
C GLY A 125 10.08 -18.22 13.54
N ILE A 126 9.25 -17.51 14.31
CA ILE A 126 8.92 -17.87 15.72
C ILE A 126 7.92 -19.04 15.79
N GLY A 127 7.23 -19.38 14.69
CA GLY A 127 6.33 -20.52 14.61
C GLY A 127 4.86 -20.21 14.37
N PHE A 128 4.49 -18.94 14.15
CA PHE A 128 3.11 -18.59 13.85
C PHE A 128 2.71 -19.01 12.43
N SER A 129 1.48 -19.50 12.26
CA SER A 129 0.92 -19.90 10.97
C SER A 129 0.73 -18.68 10.04
N THR A 130 1.13 -18.82 8.80
CA THR A 130 0.86 -17.81 7.76
C THR A 130 -0.64 -17.63 7.53
N ALA A 131 -1.43 -18.67 7.70
CA ALA A 131 -2.89 -18.63 7.55
C ALA A 131 -3.56 -17.70 8.59
N PHE A 132 -2.96 -17.55 9.77
CA PHE A 132 -3.39 -16.62 10.80
C PHE A 132 -2.80 -15.21 10.59
N LEU A 133 -1.48 -15.12 10.33
CA LEU A 133 -0.77 -13.85 10.23
C LEU A 133 -1.20 -13.02 9.02
N ALA A 134 -1.44 -13.67 7.87
CA ALA A 134 -1.77 -12.95 6.64
C ALA A 134 -3.09 -12.17 6.76
N PRO A 135 -4.22 -12.76 7.18
CA PRO A 135 -5.46 -12.01 7.39
C PRO A 135 -5.32 -10.91 8.44
N LEU A 136 -4.57 -11.17 9.52
CA LEU A 136 -4.31 -10.19 10.58
C LEU A 136 -3.60 -8.94 10.04
N MET A 137 -2.60 -9.13 9.20
CA MET A 137 -1.85 -8.05 8.56
C MET A 137 -2.61 -7.39 7.41
N ILE A 138 -3.47 -8.15 6.69
CA ILE A 138 -4.35 -7.60 5.65
C ILE A 138 -5.33 -6.60 6.26
N ALA A 139 -5.88 -6.86 7.45
CA ALA A 139 -6.73 -5.92 8.15
C ALA A 139 -6.03 -4.56 8.38
N SER A 140 -4.82 -4.57 8.95
CA SER A 140 -4.02 -3.35 9.13
C SER A 140 -3.64 -2.70 7.80
N THR A 141 -3.29 -3.48 6.80
CA THR A 141 -2.91 -2.99 5.47
C THR A 141 -4.07 -2.27 4.80
N THR A 142 -5.25 -2.88 4.77
CA THR A 142 -6.41 -2.35 4.07
C THR A 142 -6.96 -1.11 4.78
N VAL A 143 -7.08 -1.16 6.10
CA VAL A 143 -7.71 -0.07 6.86
C VAL A 143 -6.72 1.06 7.10
N MET A 144 -5.57 0.78 7.72
CA MET A 144 -4.64 1.83 8.12
C MET A 144 -3.86 2.42 6.94
N ASN A 145 -3.27 1.58 6.10
CA ASN A 145 -2.45 2.07 5.00
C ASN A 145 -3.28 2.51 3.79
N VAL A 146 -4.26 1.72 3.36
CA VAL A 146 -5.01 2.04 2.14
C VAL A 146 -6.07 3.10 2.38
N SER A 147 -6.79 3.06 3.52
CA SER A 147 -7.94 3.93 3.76
C SER A 147 -7.64 5.17 4.61
N CYS A 148 -6.61 5.14 5.47
CA CYS A 148 -6.33 6.24 6.40
C CYS A 148 -5.02 6.98 6.10
N CYS A 149 -4.12 6.41 5.29
CA CYS A 149 -2.79 6.98 5.10
C CYS A 149 -2.75 8.02 3.98
N ILE A 150 -2.24 9.20 4.30
CA ILE A 150 -2.06 10.31 3.34
C ILE A 150 -0.98 10.05 2.28
N THR A 151 -0.23 8.97 2.36
CA THR A 151 0.72 8.57 1.29
C THR A 151 0.02 7.95 0.09
N GLN A 152 -1.29 7.73 0.17
CA GLN A 152 -2.09 7.23 -0.94
C GLN A 152 -2.57 8.38 -1.81
N SER A 153 -2.30 8.30 -3.11
CA SER A 153 -2.60 9.37 -4.07
C SER A 153 -4.08 9.76 -4.11
N TRP A 154 -4.99 8.79 -3.99
CA TRP A 154 -6.44 9.07 -3.97
C TRP A 154 -6.89 9.81 -2.71
N ILE A 155 -6.23 9.60 -1.56
CA ILE A 155 -6.52 10.33 -0.32
C ILE A 155 -6.02 11.77 -0.45
N VAL A 156 -4.82 11.99 -0.96
CA VAL A 156 -4.29 13.33 -1.21
C VAL A 156 -5.19 14.09 -2.17
N TRP A 157 -5.62 13.44 -3.25
CA TRP A 157 -6.57 14.02 -4.20
C TRP A 157 -7.91 14.36 -3.53
N GLY A 158 -8.48 13.44 -2.75
CA GLY A 158 -9.74 13.65 -2.05
C GLY A 158 -9.68 14.80 -1.04
N ILE A 159 -8.62 14.88 -0.23
CA ILE A 159 -8.36 15.97 0.73
C ILE A 159 -8.26 17.32 0.00
N SER A 160 -7.51 17.35 -1.10
CA SER A 160 -7.34 18.55 -1.92
C SER A 160 -8.65 18.99 -2.55
N TYR A 161 -9.44 18.08 -3.09
CA TYR A 161 -10.75 18.34 -3.67
C TYR A 161 -11.76 18.85 -2.65
N ALA A 162 -11.83 18.21 -1.48
CA ALA A 162 -12.74 18.58 -0.40
C ALA A 162 -12.27 19.81 0.39
N LYS A 163 -11.05 20.33 0.12
CA LYS A 163 -10.43 21.45 0.84
C LYS A 163 -10.38 21.25 2.37
N VAL A 164 -10.19 19.99 2.79
CA VAL A 164 -10.04 19.61 4.21
C VAL A 164 -8.58 19.67 4.59
N SER A 165 -8.26 20.06 5.84
CA SER A 165 -6.89 20.01 6.31
C SER A 165 -6.44 18.56 6.49
N THR A 166 -5.19 18.26 6.11
CA THR A 166 -4.58 16.93 6.29
C THR A 166 -4.62 16.48 7.75
N ARG A 167 -4.46 17.43 8.69
CA ARG A 167 -4.48 17.16 10.13
C ARG A 167 -5.86 16.70 10.61
N ASP A 168 -6.91 17.35 10.16
CA ASP A 168 -8.28 17.02 10.58
C ASP A 168 -8.73 15.71 9.95
N PHE A 169 -8.36 15.47 8.70
CA PHE A 169 -8.56 14.17 8.06
C PHE A 169 -7.90 13.04 8.87
N LEU A 170 -6.61 13.17 9.20
CA LEU A 170 -5.89 12.14 9.96
C LEU A 170 -6.50 11.89 11.34
N LYS A 171 -6.89 12.94 12.07
CA LYS A 171 -7.51 12.78 13.38
C LYS A 171 -8.78 11.94 13.34
N MET A 172 -9.63 12.17 12.34
CA MET A 172 -10.88 11.44 12.20
C MET A 172 -10.67 10.05 11.60
N SER A 173 -9.92 9.95 10.51
CA SER A 173 -9.73 8.69 9.79
C SER A 173 -8.96 7.66 10.59
N VAL A 174 -7.93 8.08 11.35
CA VAL A 174 -7.13 7.15 12.16
C VAL A 174 -7.93 6.55 13.30
N VAL A 175 -8.75 7.35 13.99
CA VAL A 175 -9.60 6.86 15.09
C VAL A 175 -10.64 5.88 14.56
N CYS A 176 -11.38 6.27 13.52
CA CYS A 176 -12.38 5.38 12.90
C CYS A 176 -11.73 4.11 12.32
N GLY A 177 -10.61 4.28 11.62
CA GLY A 177 -9.86 3.17 11.05
C GLY A 177 -9.32 2.23 12.13
N TRP A 178 -8.85 2.75 13.25
CA TRP A 178 -8.38 1.92 14.36
C TRP A 178 -9.48 1.03 14.91
N ILE A 179 -10.67 1.57 15.15
CA ILE A 179 -11.83 0.80 15.62
C ILE A 179 -12.18 -0.31 14.63
N ILE A 180 -12.27 0.00 13.34
CA ILE A 180 -12.57 -0.98 12.29
C ILE A 180 -11.46 -2.04 12.22
N CYS A 181 -10.19 -1.64 12.32
CA CYS A 181 -9.07 -2.54 12.29
C CYS A 181 -9.11 -3.53 13.46
N VAL A 182 -9.41 -3.06 14.67
CA VAL A 182 -9.57 -3.90 15.86
C VAL A 182 -10.69 -4.93 15.66
N ILE A 183 -11.84 -4.52 15.14
CA ILE A 183 -12.95 -5.43 14.85
C ILE A 183 -12.50 -6.52 13.87
N LEU A 184 -11.84 -6.15 12.77
CA LEU A 184 -11.37 -7.11 11.77
C LEU A 184 -10.30 -8.07 12.32
N GLN A 185 -9.43 -7.59 13.19
CA GLN A 185 -8.40 -8.40 13.84
C GLN A 185 -8.99 -9.39 14.85
N ILE A 186 -10.04 -9.00 15.59
CA ILE A 186 -10.78 -9.89 16.47
C ILE A 186 -11.50 -10.98 15.64
N VAL A 187 -12.15 -10.60 14.53
CA VAL A 187 -12.78 -11.57 13.62
C VAL A 187 -11.73 -12.55 13.08
N THR A 188 -10.56 -12.04 12.69
CA THR A 188 -9.46 -12.91 12.23
C THR A 188 -9.03 -13.89 13.33
N PHE A 189 -8.92 -13.45 14.57
CA PHE A 189 -8.60 -14.32 15.69
C PHE A 189 -9.65 -15.41 15.90
N VAL A 190 -10.93 -15.07 15.83
CA VAL A 190 -12.03 -16.05 15.99
C VAL A 190 -12.06 -17.09 14.86
N MET A 191 -11.66 -16.69 13.63
CA MET A 191 -11.69 -17.58 12.46
C MET A 191 -10.44 -18.44 12.31
N PHE A 192 -9.28 -17.93 12.71
CA PHE A 192 -7.97 -18.53 12.39
C PHE A 192 -7.02 -18.65 13.59
N GLY A 193 -7.37 -18.11 14.75
CA GLY A 193 -6.57 -18.12 15.99
C GLY A 193 -6.83 -19.33 16.86
#